data_e80786b8714601b28ecebb14e7112170
#
_entry.id   e80786b8714601b28ecebb14e7112170
#
_cell.length_a   1.000
_cell.length_b   1.000
_cell.length_c   1.000
_cell.angle_alpha   90.00
_cell.angle_beta   90.00
_cell.angle_gamma   90.00
#
_symmetry.space_group_name_H-M   'P 1'
#
loop_
_entity.id
_entity.type
_entity.pdbx_description
1 polymer ?
#
loop_
_entity_poly.entity_id
_entity_poly.type
_entity_poly.pdbx_seq_one_letter_code
_entity_poly.pdbx_strand_id
1 'polypeptide(L)'
;MKQKIGLFILYYLRFFAKLQLKKNKNCKIIGITGSAGKSSTRNAIYSVLKNKYLVKASFKANSESGISLDILGLEMNNYSILDWLRVLILAPLRLLTYFKKFDYYIVEMGIDSPNPPKNMDFLLSIVQPKMAVFLNANLNHSFAFDQLVADTDPVLRKDKLVKAIAKEKAKLILSLPKNGFAFLNFDDANVKETCQETKGLVYSFGSNNLCDLQITKHQTQ
;
A
#
# COMPACT_ATOMS: atom_id res chain seq x y z
N MET A 1 0.61 -3.86 28.33
CA MET A 1 0.80 -2.40 28.40
C MET A 1 1.55 -1.85 27.19
N LYS A 2 2.72 -2.37 26.80
CA LYS A 2 3.51 -1.91 25.63
C LYS A 2 2.71 -1.92 24.30
N GLN A 3 1.93 -2.97 24.02
CA GLN A 3 1.16 -3.09 22.79
C GLN A 3 0.05 -2.03 22.66
N LYS A 4 -0.64 -1.69 23.76
CA LYS A 4 -1.67 -0.64 23.79
C LYS A 4 -1.07 0.75 23.52
N ILE A 5 0.11 1.04 24.09
CA ILE A 5 0.83 2.30 23.86
C ILE A 5 1.24 2.40 22.38
N GLY A 6 1.79 1.33 21.80
CA GLY A 6 2.16 1.31 20.38
C GLY A 6 0.95 1.59 19.46
N LEU A 7 -0.19 0.98 19.75
CA LEU A 7 -1.41 1.20 18.98
C LEU A 7 -1.91 2.65 19.11
N PHE A 8 -1.87 3.24 20.30
CA PHE A 8 -2.20 4.66 20.52
C PHE A 8 -1.31 5.58 19.68
N ILE A 9 0.01 5.33 19.66
CA ILE A 9 0.97 6.10 18.85
C ILE A 9 0.61 6.02 17.36
N LEU A 10 0.26 4.83 16.86
CA LEU A 10 -0.12 4.65 15.45
C LEU A 10 -1.40 5.44 15.11
N TYR A 11 -2.42 5.41 15.96
CA TYR A 11 -3.65 6.19 15.75
C TYR A 11 -3.39 7.70 15.80
N TYR A 12 -2.51 8.14 16.71
CA TYR A 12 -2.09 9.53 16.81
C TYR A 12 -1.39 9.99 15.52
N LEU A 13 -0.37 9.26 15.06
CA LEU A 13 0.34 9.58 13.82
C LEU A 13 -0.58 9.57 12.60
N ARG A 14 -1.47 8.57 12.51
CA ARG A 14 -2.49 8.49 11.47
C ARG A 14 -3.36 9.75 11.43
N PHE A 15 -3.80 10.23 12.59
CA PHE A 15 -4.63 11.44 12.68
C PHE A 15 -3.92 12.64 12.05
N PHE A 16 -2.68 12.93 12.44
CA PHE A 16 -1.91 14.03 11.89
C PHE A 16 -1.52 13.83 10.43
N ALA A 17 -1.20 12.63 10.01
CA ALA A 17 -0.93 12.30 8.62
C ALA A 17 -2.15 12.59 7.71
N LYS A 18 -3.35 12.23 8.15
CA LYS A 18 -4.60 12.55 7.43
C LYS A 18 -4.83 14.06 7.31
N LEU A 19 -4.59 14.82 8.39
CA LEU A 19 -4.69 16.28 8.35
C LEU A 19 -3.66 16.89 7.39
N GLN A 20 -2.45 16.35 7.37
CA GLN A 20 -1.39 16.78 6.46
C GLN A 20 -1.76 16.53 4.99
N LEU A 21 -2.30 15.36 4.67
CA LEU A 21 -2.76 15.04 3.30
C LEU A 21 -3.88 15.96 2.84
N LYS A 22 -4.80 16.36 3.72
CA LYS A 22 -5.88 17.30 3.39
C LYS A 22 -5.41 18.65 2.86
N LYS A 23 -4.16 19.05 3.14
CA LYS A 23 -3.57 20.28 2.59
C LYS A 23 -3.22 20.14 1.10
N ASN A 24 -3.02 18.92 0.62
CA ASN A 24 -2.77 18.60 -0.78
C ASN A 24 -4.05 18.09 -1.47
N LYS A 25 -5.11 18.91 -1.49
CA LYS A 25 -6.45 18.54 -1.99
C LYS A 25 -6.45 17.92 -3.40
N ASN A 26 -5.54 18.36 -4.26
CA ASN A 26 -5.45 17.92 -5.66
C ASN A 26 -4.47 16.75 -5.85
N CYS A 27 -3.82 16.29 -4.79
CA CYS A 27 -2.89 15.17 -4.86
C CYS A 27 -3.62 13.87 -5.23
N LYS A 28 -3.15 13.21 -6.26
CA LYS A 28 -3.61 11.87 -6.66
C LYS A 28 -2.72 10.83 -5.99
N ILE A 29 -3.32 9.94 -5.20
CA ILE A 29 -2.59 8.87 -4.52
C ILE A 29 -2.63 7.62 -5.37
N ILE A 30 -1.45 7.02 -5.59
CA ILE A 30 -1.26 5.74 -6.28
C ILE A 30 -0.84 4.72 -5.24
N GLY A 31 -1.73 3.78 -4.90
CA GLY A 31 -1.43 2.67 -4.00
C GLY A 31 -0.88 1.47 -4.76
N ILE A 32 0.18 0.84 -4.25
CA ILE A 32 0.78 -0.34 -4.87
C ILE A 32 0.79 -1.47 -3.85
N THR A 33 0.16 -2.60 -4.18
CA THR A 33 0.21 -3.80 -3.36
C THR A 33 0.66 -5.01 -4.16
N GLY A 34 1.06 -6.04 -3.46
CA GLY A 34 1.56 -7.30 -4.00
C GLY A 34 2.50 -7.97 -3.01
N SER A 35 2.74 -9.25 -3.19
CA SER A 35 3.71 -10.00 -2.38
C SER A 35 5.14 -9.68 -2.82
N ALA A 36 5.37 -9.42 -4.11
CA ALA A 36 6.66 -9.04 -4.70
C ALA A 36 6.49 -7.90 -5.71
N GLY A 37 7.60 -7.22 -6.06
CA GLY A 37 7.64 -6.23 -7.14
C GLY A 37 7.20 -4.81 -6.78
N LYS A 38 6.67 -4.54 -5.58
CA LYS A 38 6.13 -3.23 -5.16
C LYS A 38 7.14 -2.09 -5.34
N SER A 39 8.36 -2.25 -4.82
CA SER A 39 9.38 -1.20 -4.85
C SER A 39 9.88 -0.93 -6.28
N SER A 40 10.03 -1.95 -7.11
CA SER A 40 10.39 -1.79 -8.53
C SER A 40 9.29 -1.03 -9.29
N THR A 41 8.03 -1.39 -9.07
CA THR A 41 6.88 -0.72 -9.68
C THR A 41 6.77 0.72 -9.21
N ARG A 42 6.92 1.00 -7.90
CA ARG A 42 6.98 2.38 -7.37
C ARG A 42 8.08 3.19 -8.06
N ASN A 43 9.29 2.63 -8.17
CA ASN A 43 10.43 3.31 -8.80
C ASN A 43 10.17 3.60 -10.28
N ALA A 44 9.60 2.65 -11.01
CA ALA A 44 9.25 2.83 -12.42
C ALA A 44 8.21 3.95 -12.60
N ILE A 45 7.10 3.92 -11.84
CA ILE A 45 6.07 4.95 -11.88
C ILE A 45 6.66 6.31 -11.50
N TYR A 46 7.47 6.38 -10.44
CA TYR A 46 8.14 7.61 -10.02
C TYR A 46 9.03 8.16 -11.14
N SER A 47 9.84 7.32 -11.78
CA SER A 47 10.78 7.75 -12.84
C SER A 47 10.08 8.34 -14.05
N VAL A 48 8.89 7.85 -14.37
CA VAL A 48 8.07 8.39 -15.47
C VAL A 48 7.40 9.70 -15.06
N LEU A 49 6.72 9.71 -13.91
CA LEU A 49 5.89 10.86 -13.52
C LEU A 49 6.70 12.09 -13.11
N LYS A 50 7.89 11.91 -12.49
CA LYS A 50 8.75 13.02 -12.02
C LYS A 50 9.19 13.97 -13.13
N ASN A 51 9.17 13.53 -14.38
CA ASN A 51 9.57 14.37 -15.53
C ASN A 51 8.54 15.47 -15.85
N LYS A 52 7.30 15.32 -15.38
CA LYS A 52 6.20 16.25 -15.69
C LYS A 52 5.46 16.78 -14.47
N TYR A 53 5.54 16.08 -13.34
CA TYR A 53 4.75 16.36 -12.16
C TYR A 53 5.61 16.43 -10.90
N LEU A 54 5.11 17.13 -9.89
CA LEU A 54 5.68 17.08 -8.55
C LEU A 54 5.26 15.75 -7.88
N VAL A 55 6.20 14.84 -7.76
CA VAL A 55 5.93 13.49 -7.28
C VAL A 55 6.61 13.23 -5.94
N LYS A 56 5.83 12.75 -4.98
CA LYS A 56 6.33 12.14 -3.74
C LYS A 56 6.21 10.63 -3.87
N ALA A 57 7.19 9.90 -3.38
CA ALA A 57 7.14 8.43 -3.30
C ALA A 57 7.64 7.94 -1.93
N SER A 58 7.01 6.90 -1.40
CA SER A 58 7.31 6.31 -0.10
C SER A 58 8.54 5.40 -0.16
N PHE A 59 9.73 5.94 -0.39
CA PHE A 59 10.95 5.14 -0.61
C PHE A 59 11.36 4.27 0.59
N LYS A 60 11.01 4.67 1.81
CA LYS A 60 11.36 3.96 3.05
C LYS A 60 10.13 3.59 3.88
N ALA A 61 8.93 3.67 3.30
CA ALA A 61 7.68 3.60 4.04
C ALA A 61 6.66 2.71 3.30
N ASN A 62 6.41 1.52 3.84
CA ASN A 62 5.43 0.56 3.32
C ASN A 62 4.52 0.00 4.43
N SER A 63 4.72 0.43 5.68
CA SER A 63 4.02 -0.03 6.88
C SER A 63 3.12 1.05 7.47
N GLU A 64 2.34 0.69 8.47
CA GLU A 64 1.38 1.54 9.16
C GLU A 64 2.01 2.79 9.81
N SER A 65 3.20 2.64 10.41
CA SER A 65 3.95 3.77 10.97
C SER A 65 4.71 4.53 9.90
N GLY A 66 5.36 3.79 8.99
CA GLY A 66 6.20 4.34 7.93
C GLY A 66 5.44 5.30 7.02
N ILE A 67 4.24 4.91 6.55
CA ILE A 67 3.40 5.76 5.69
C ILE A 67 3.00 7.05 6.41
N SER A 68 2.60 6.95 7.68
CA SER A 68 2.23 8.13 8.47
C SER A 68 3.39 9.10 8.66
N LEU A 69 4.59 8.58 8.97
CA LEU A 69 5.81 9.36 9.12
C LEU A 69 6.23 10.02 7.81
N ASP A 70 6.19 9.27 6.70
CA ASP A 70 6.54 9.80 5.39
C ASP A 70 5.63 10.97 4.99
N ILE A 71 4.31 10.86 5.22
CA ILE A 71 3.36 11.93 4.95
C ILE A 71 3.69 13.19 5.76
N LEU A 72 4.08 13.03 7.01
CA LEU A 72 4.47 14.13 7.91
C LEU A 72 5.87 14.68 7.62
N GLY A 73 6.65 14.03 6.75
CA GLY A 73 8.04 14.38 6.48
C GLY A 73 8.93 14.15 7.71
N LEU A 74 8.65 13.10 8.47
CA LEU A 74 9.40 12.68 9.65
C LEU A 74 10.11 11.37 9.37
N GLU A 75 11.31 11.23 9.92
CA GLU A 75 12.10 9.99 9.85
C GLU A 75 12.39 9.50 11.27
N MET A 76 12.44 8.18 11.44
CA MET A 76 12.93 7.53 12.64
C MET A 76 14.41 7.19 12.46
N ASN A 77 15.22 7.46 13.49
CA ASN A 77 16.66 7.19 13.43
C ASN A 77 17.00 5.80 14.00
N ASN A 78 16.59 5.52 15.22
CA ASN A 78 16.94 4.30 15.95
C ASN A 78 15.77 3.63 16.67
N TYR A 79 14.55 4.12 16.50
CA TYR A 79 13.33 3.60 17.14
C TYR A 79 13.38 3.59 18.69
N SER A 80 14.25 4.42 19.28
CA SER A 80 14.34 4.58 20.74
C SER A 80 13.11 5.30 21.31
N ILE A 81 12.95 5.26 22.62
CA ILE A 81 11.88 6.00 23.32
C ILE A 81 11.98 7.50 23.04
N LEU A 82 13.20 8.05 23.04
CA LEU A 82 13.45 9.47 22.75
C LEU A 82 13.07 9.83 21.31
N ASP A 83 13.34 8.92 20.36
CA ASP A 83 12.97 9.11 18.95
C ASP A 83 11.43 9.11 18.78
N TRP A 84 10.73 8.23 19.47
CA TRP A 84 9.27 8.24 19.51
C TRP A 84 8.71 9.52 20.16
N LEU A 85 9.25 9.98 21.29
CA LEU A 85 8.83 11.23 21.91
C LEU A 85 9.05 12.42 20.98
N ARG A 86 10.22 12.48 20.32
CA ARG A 86 10.50 13.51 19.29
C ARG A 86 9.44 13.52 18.20
N VAL A 87 9.10 12.36 17.64
CA VAL A 87 8.12 12.24 16.57
C VAL A 87 6.72 12.65 17.03
N LEU A 88 6.32 12.27 18.25
CA LEU A 88 5.02 12.67 18.81
C LEU A 88 4.90 14.18 18.98
N ILE A 89 5.97 14.86 19.41
CA ILE A 89 6.00 16.34 19.53
C ILE A 89 6.01 16.99 18.14
N LEU A 90 6.81 16.45 17.20
CA LEU A 90 6.94 17.03 15.88
C LEU A 90 5.71 16.81 14.98
N ALA A 91 4.94 15.74 15.17
CA ALA A 91 3.79 15.44 14.33
C ALA A 91 2.78 16.60 14.23
N PRO A 92 2.30 17.22 15.33
CA PRO A 92 1.43 18.40 15.24
C PRO A 92 2.17 19.63 14.68
N LEU A 93 3.44 19.84 15.01
CA LEU A 93 4.22 20.97 14.51
C LEU A 93 4.40 20.92 13.00
N ARG A 94 4.47 19.72 12.39
CA ARG A 94 4.55 19.54 10.93
C ARG A 94 3.30 20.06 10.22
N LEU A 95 2.17 20.11 10.87
CA LEU A 95 0.99 20.77 10.28
C LEU A 95 1.23 22.27 10.06
N LEU A 96 2.09 22.92 10.84
CA LEU A 96 2.38 24.33 10.73
C LEU A 96 3.64 24.63 9.91
N THR A 97 4.55 23.67 9.76
CA THR A 97 5.88 23.89 9.18
C THR A 97 6.17 23.13 7.89
N TYR A 98 5.37 22.10 7.54
CA TYR A 98 5.61 21.27 6.38
C TYR A 98 4.55 21.52 5.30
N PHE A 99 4.92 22.31 4.26
CA PHE A 99 4.02 22.77 3.19
C PHE A 99 4.40 22.23 1.81
N LYS A 100 5.12 21.10 1.73
CA LYS A 100 5.45 20.50 0.42
C LYS A 100 4.17 20.09 -0.31
N LYS A 101 3.99 20.63 -1.52
CA LYS A 101 2.92 20.24 -2.43
C LYS A 101 3.44 19.20 -3.40
N PHE A 102 2.58 18.25 -3.78
CA PHE A 102 2.85 17.27 -4.82
C PHE A 102 1.55 16.93 -5.55
N ASP A 103 1.68 16.63 -6.85
CA ASP A 103 0.57 16.25 -7.72
C ASP A 103 0.24 14.77 -7.53
N TYR A 104 1.28 13.96 -7.29
CA TYR A 104 1.16 12.53 -7.07
C TYR A 104 1.90 12.09 -5.81
N TYR A 105 1.27 11.20 -5.06
CA TYR A 105 1.89 10.44 -3.97
C TYR A 105 1.82 8.96 -4.29
N ILE A 106 2.98 8.34 -4.53
CA ILE A 106 3.10 6.90 -4.81
C ILE A 106 3.45 6.20 -3.51
N VAL A 107 2.58 5.29 -3.07
CA VAL A 107 2.72 4.63 -1.77
C VAL A 107 2.68 3.11 -1.91
N GLU A 108 3.69 2.43 -1.36
CA GLU A 108 3.66 0.99 -1.18
C GLU A 108 2.78 0.64 0.01
N MET A 109 1.81 -0.25 -0.22
CA MET A 109 0.87 -0.71 0.80
C MET A 109 1.13 -2.19 1.08
N GLY A 110 2.13 -2.42 1.94
CA GLY A 110 2.51 -3.74 2.43
C GLY A 110 1.64 -4.15 3.61
N ILE A 111 1.22 -5.40 3.65
CA ILE A 111 0.48 -5.99 4.76
C ILE A 111 1.21 -7.22 5.27
N ASP A 112 1.23 -7.42 6.58
CA ASP A 112 1.84 -8.57 7.26
C ASP A 112 0.84 -9.35 8.09
N SER A 113 -0.42 -8.90 8.19
CA SER A 113 -1.46 -9.53 9.02
C SER A 113 -2.85 -9.23 8.45
N PRO A 114 -3.83 -10.11 8.66
CA PRO A 114 -5.24 -9.82 8.39
C PRO A 114 -5.85 -8.86 9.42
N ASN A 115 -5.17 -8.65 10.56
CA ASN A 115 -5.65 -7.86 11.68
C ASN A 115 -4.95 -6.50 11.81
N PRO A 116 -5.65 -5.45 12.28
CA PRO A 116 -5.04 -4.16 12.58
C PRO A 116 -3.90 -4.27 13.60
N PRO A 117 -2.88 -3.42 13.51
CA PRO A 117 -2.71 -2.32 12.56
C PRO A 117 -2.00 -2.71 11.25
N LYS A 118 -1.66 -3.98 11.02
CA LYS A 118 -0.83 -4.45 9.91
C LYS A 118 -1.64 -4.97 8.72
N ASN A 119 -2.90 -4.59 8.63
CA ASN A 119 -3.83 -4.97 7.57
C ASN A 119 -4.09 -3.82 6.59
N MET A 120 -4.72 -4.14 5.46
CA MET A 120 -5.01 -3.16 4.42
C MET A 120 -6.01 -2.08 4.88
N ASP A 121 -7.01 -2.44 5.69
CA ASP A 121 -7.99 -1.47 6.19
C ASP A 121 -7.33 -0.36 7.03
N PHE A 122 -6.32 -0.72 7.84
CA PHE A 122 -5.58 0.28 8.59
C PHE A 122 -4.80 1.23 7.67
N LEU A 123 -4.13 0.71 6.65
CA LEU A 123 -3.41 1.53 5.66
C LEU A 123 -4.36 2.44 4.87
N LEU A 124 -5.51 1.92 4.45
CA LEU A 124 -6.56 2.68 3.77
C LEU A 124 -7.18 3.75 4.68
N SER A 125 -7.12 3.54 6.00
CA SER A 125 -7.53 4.58 6.96
C SER A 125 -6.56 5.76 7.03
N ILE A 126 -5.32 5.62 6.56
CA ILE A 126 -4.31 6.69 6.47
C ILE A 126 -4.42 7.40 5.11
N VAL A 127 -4.41 6.63 4.02
CA VAL A 127 -4.43 7.11 2.63
C VAL A 127 -5.60 6.52 1.87
N GLN A 128 -6.18 7.32 0.97
CA GLN A 128 -7.28 6.90 0.10
C GLN A 128 -6.82 7.01 -1.37
N PRO A 129 -6.33 5.92 -1.97
CA PRO A 129 -5.87 5.92 -3.34
C PRO A 129 -6.99 6.21 -4.33
N LYS A 130 -6.64 6.92 -5.42
CA LYS A 130 -7.48 7.09 -6.60
C LYS A 130 -7.04 6.18 -7.75
N MET A 131 -5.81 5.70 -7.67
CA MET A 131 -5.24 4.70 -8.55
C MET A 131 -4.60 3.61 -7.71
N ALA A 132 -4.73 2.36 -8.13
CA ALA A 132 -4.15 1.23 -7.41
C ALA A 132 -3.57 0.20 -8.37
N VAL A 133 -2.45 -0.39 -7.97
CA VAL A 133 -1.77 -1.47 -8.69
C VAL A 133 -1.75 -2.71 -7.81
N PHE A 134 -2.24 -3.84 -8.31
CA PHE A 134 -2.13 -5.13 -7.64
C PHE A 134 -1.30 -6.08 -8.49
N LEU A 135 -0.10 -6.42 -7.99
CA LEU A 135 0.91 -7.14 -8.76
C LEU A 135 0.75 -8.66 -8.68
N ASN A 136 0.67 -9.19 -7.46
CA ASN A 136 0.60 -10.63 -7.23
C ASN A 136 0.25 -10.96 -5.78
N ALA A 137 -0.17 -12.22 -5.54
CA ALA A 137 -0.40 -12.77 -4.23
C ALA A 137 0.32 -14.11 -4.07
N ASN A 138 1.21 -14.22 -3.08
CA ASN A 138 1.90 -15.45 -2.73
C ASN A 138 2.14 -15.52 -1.21
N LEU A 139 2.79 -16.58 -0.74
CA LEU A 139 3.02 -16.84 0.69
C LEU A 139 4.04 -15.93 1.38
N ASN A 140 4.61 -14.93 0.69
CA ASN A 140 5.50 -14.00 1.36
C ASN A 140 4.76 -13.26 2.48
N HIS A 141 5.32 -13.28 3.69
CA HIS A 141 4.72 -12.70 4.90
C HIS A 141 3.40 -13.37 5.33
N SER A 142 3.24 -14.70 5.09
CA SER A 142 2.01 -15.44 5.40
C SER A 142 1.83 -15.80 6.86
N PHE A 143 2.84 -15.69 7.71
CA PHE A 143 2.86 -16.23 9.07
C PHE A 143 1.64 -15.82 9.92
N ALA A 144 1.22 -14.56 9.85
CA ALA A 144 0.04 -14.10 10.60
C ALA A 144 -1.30 -14.57 9.98
N PHE A 145 -1.28 -15.09 8.76
CA PHE A 145 -2.45 -15.66 8.07
C PHE A 145 -2.64 -17.15 8.38
N ASP A 146 -1.60 -17.83 8.91
CA ASP A 146 -1.64 -19.26 9.21
C ASP A 146 -2.80 -19.65 10.14
N GLN A 147 -3.16 -18.76 11.06
CA GLN A 147 -4.27 -18.97 12.00
C GLN A 147 -5.66 -18.96 11.33
N LEU A 148 -5.77 -18.44 10.11
CA LEU A 148 -7.03 -18.39 9.38
C LEU A 148 -7.34 -19.70 8.64
N VAL A 149 -6.38 -20.61 8.53
CA VAL A 149 -6.52 -21.83 7.74
C VAL A 149 -6.18 -23.04 8.60
N ALA A 150 -7.20 -23.81 8.94
CA ALA A 150 -7.09 -25.02 9.75
C ALA A 150 -6.93 -26.32 8.92
N ASP A 151 -6.65 -26.22 7.62
CA ASP A 151 -6.51 -27.38 6.75
C ASP A 151 -5.24 -28.16 7.05
N THR A 152 -5.34 -29.50 7.07
CA THR A 152 -4.21 -30.41 7.32
C THR A 152 -3.49 -30.85 6.05
N ASP A 153 -4.17 -30.77 4.89
CA ASP A 153 -3.53 -31.05 3.59
C ASP A 153 -2.63 -29.87 3.20
N PRO A 154 -1.32 -30.07 2.98
CA PRO A 154 -0.38 -29.00 2.70
C PRO A 154 -0.69 -28.23 1.41
N VAL A 155 -1.22 -28.89 0.38
CA VAL A 155 -1.53 -28.27 -0.92
C VAL A 155 -2.76 -27.39 -0.80
N LEU A 156 -3.84 -27.92 -0.20
CA LEU A 156 -5.07 -27.18 0.04
C LEU A 156 -4.84 -26.01 1.01
N ARG A 157 -4.03 -26.24 2.06
CA ARG A 157 -3.65 -25.20 3.00
C ARG A 157 -2.92 -24.04 2.31
N LYS A 158 -1.94 -24.36 1.44
CA LYS A 158 -1.19 -23.37 0.68
C LYS A 158 -2.14 -22.51 -0.19
N ASP A 159 -3.03 -23.14 -0.95
CA ASP A 159 -3.99 -22.43 -1.79
C ASP A 159 -4.89 -21.50 -0.99
N LYS A 160 -5.47 -22.00 0.12
CA LYS A 160 -6.32 -21.21 1.02
C LYS A 160 -5.58 -20.02 1.64
N LEU A 161 -4.31 -20.19 2.00
CA LEU A 161 -3.48 -19.09 2.53
C LEU A 161 -3.23 -18.01 1.48
N VAL A 162 -2.87 -18.41 0.26
CA VAL A 162 -2.65 -17.46 -0.84
C VAL A 162 -3.95 -16.69 -1.14
N LYS A 163 -5.10 -17.35 -1.17
CA LYS A 163 -6.41 -16.71 -1.35
C LYS A 163 -6.73 -15.74 -0.21
N ALA A 164 -6.44 -16.09 1.05
CA ALA A 164 -6.63 -15.19 2.17
C ALA A 164 -5.76 -13.93 2.07
N ILE A 165 -4.49 -14.08 1.68
CA ILE A 165 -3.58 -12.97 1.45
C ILE A 165 -4.06 -12.10 0.27
N ALA A 166 -4.49 -12.73 -0.83
CA ALA A 166 -5.03 -12.03 -2.00
C ALA A 166 -6.27 -11.22 -1.63
N LYS A 167 -7.20 -11.81 -0.87
CA LYS A 167 -8.42 -11.13 -0.39
C LYS A 167 -8.09 -9.90 0.47
N GLU A 168 -7.10 -10.01 1.35
CA GLU A 168 -6.68 -8.86 2.17
C GLU A 168 -6.05 -7.76 1.32
N LYS A 169 -5.20 -8.10 0.35
CA LYS A 169 -4.59 -7.14 -0.59
C LYS A 169 -5.63 -6.53 -1.55
N ALA A 170 -6.62 -7.30 -1.98
CA ALA A 170 -7.69 -6.86 -2.87
C ALA A 170 -8.50 -5.68 -2.29
N LYS A 171 -8.55 -5.51 -0.96
CA LYS A 171 -9.20 -4.38 -0.32
C LYS A 171 -8.69 -3.03 -0.83
N LEU A 172 -7.42 -2.94 -1.25
CA LEU A 172 -6.89 -1.75 -1.91
C LEU A 172 -7.69 -1.43 -3.19
N ILE A 173 -7.92 -2.44 -4.02
CA ILE A 173 -8.66 -2.31 -5.29
C ILE A 173 -10.13 -2.01 -5.02
N LEU A 174 -10.73 -2.70 -4.05
CA LEU A 174 -12.14 -2.55 -3.68
C LEU A 174 -12.44 -1.18 -3.03
N SER A 175 -11.42 -0.53 -2.48
CA SER A 175 -11.54 0.82 -1.88
C SER A 175 -11.61 1.94 -2.91
N LEU A 176 -11.33 1.67 -4.18
CA LEU A 176 -11.31 2.67 -5.23
C LEU A 176 -12.71 3.28 -5.46
N PRO A 177 -12.79 4.60 -5.68
CA PRO A 177 -14.04 5.23 -6.10
C PRO A 177 -14.41 4.82 -7.54
N LYS A 178 -15.67 5.02 -7.95
CA LYS A 178 -16.14 4.72 -9.31
C LYS A 178 -15.30 5.35 -10.43
N ASN A 179 -14.70 6.51 -10.19
CA ASN A 179 -13.80 7.19 -11.11
C ASN A 179 -12.31 6.95 -10.80
N GLY A 180 -12.01 5.92 -10.04
CA GLY A 180 -10.65 5.44 -9.75
C GLY A 180 -10.18 4.44 -10.81
N PHE A 181 -8.87 4.15 -10.80
CA PHE A 181 -8.23 3.27 -11.76
C PHE A 181 -7.55 2.10 -11.06
N ALA A 182 -7.91 0.88 -11.45
CA ALA A 182 -7.32 -0.37 -10.99
C ALA A 182 -6.41 -0.95 -12.06
N PHE A 183 -5.14 -1.14 -11.78
CA PHE A 183 -4.19 -1.82 -12.66
C PHE A 183 -3.89 -3.21 -12.09
N LEU A 184 -4.32 -4.26 -12.80
CA LEU A 184 -4.32 -5.63 -12.32
C LEU A 184 -3.45 -6.54 -13.18
N ASN A 185 -2.57 -7.30 -12.54
CA ASN A 185 -1.79 -8.34 -13.21
C ASN A 185 -2.65 -9.57 -13.48
N PHE A 186 -3.02 -9.81 -14.73
CA PHE A 186 -3.84 -10.96 -15.12
C PHE A 186 -3.05 -12.28 -15.29
N ASP A 187 -1.72 -12.26 -15.14
CA ASP A 187 -0.94 -13.48 -15.05
C ASP A 187 -1.08 -14.15 -13.65
N ASP A 188 -1.61 -13.42 -12.65
CA ASP A 188 -1.95 -13.98 -11.34
C ASP A 188 -3.47 -14.17 -11.23
N ALA A 189 -3.91 -15.42 -11.10
CA ALA A 189 -5.33 -15.78 -11.07
C ALA A 189 -6.07 -15.12 -9.88
N ASN A 190 -5.44 -15.06 -8.70
CA ASN A 190 -6.05 -14.43 -7.53
C ASN A 190 -6.21 -12.92 -7.69
N VAL A 191 -5.29 -12.27 -8.43
CA VAL A 191 -5.42 -10.84 -8.77
C VAL A 191 -6.54 -10.63 -9.77
N LYS A 192 -6.60 -11.47 -10.81
CA LYS A 192 -7.63 -11.41 -11.85
C LYS A 192 -9.04 -11.53 -11.27
N GLU A 193 -9.26 -12.40 -10.29
CA GLU A 193 -10.57 -12.56 -9.64
C GLU A 193 -11.09 -11.27 -9.01
N THR A 194 -10.20 -10.37 -8.55
CA THR A 194 -10.61 -9.12 -7.90
C THR A 194 -11.25 -8.11 -8.86
N CYS A 195 -11.11 -8.29 -10.18
CA CYS A 195 -11.64 -7.36 -11.16
C CYS A 195 -13.18 -7.29 -11.15
N GLN A 196 -13.85 -8.38 -10.77
CA GLN A 196 -15.31 -8.48 -10.76
C GLN A 196 -15.97 -7.67 -9.64
N GLU A 197 -15.23 -7.38 -8.57
CA GLU A 197 -15.75 -6.72 -7.37
C GLU A 197 -15.42 -5.23 -7.28
N THR A 198 -14.47 -4.75 -8.10
CA THR A 198 -14.06 -3.34 -8.05
C THR A 198 -15.09 -2.41 -8.69
N LYS A 199 -15.23 -1.23 -8.10
CA LYS A 199 -16.05 -0.13 -8.65
C LYS A 199 -15.28 0.77 -9.61
N GLY A 200 -13.94 0.70 -9.59
CA GLY A 200 -13.05 1.49 -10.43
C GLY A 200 -12.94 0.95 -11.85
N LEU A 201 -12.39 1.77 -12.74
CA LEU A 201 -12.05 1.36 -14.09
C LEU A 201 -10.85 0.41 -14.06
N VAL A 202 -11.00 -0.78 -14.64
CA VAL A 202 -9.94 -1.81 -14.64
C VAL A 202 -9.10 -1.68 -15.90
N TYR A 203 -7.79 -1.75 -15.72
CA TYR A 203 -6.79 -1.93 -16.76
C TYR A 203 -5.96 -3.16 -16.41
N SER A 204 -6.01 -4.15 -17.27
CA SER A 204 -5.26 -5.40 -17.11
C SER A 204 -3.89 -5.32 -17.76
N PHE A 205 -2.90 -5.97 -17.16
CA PHE A 205 -1.59 -6.17 -17.76
C PHE A 205 -1.10 -7.60 -17.53
N GLY A 206 -0.25 -8.12 -18.42
CA GLY A 206 0.28 -9.47 -18.35
C GLY A 206 0.78 -9.99 -19.68
N SER A 207 1.12 -11.27 -19.74
CA SER A 207 1.60 -11.98 -20.95
C SER A 207 0.46 -12.38 -21.88
N ASN A 208 -0.77 -12.46 -21.38
CA ASN A 208 -1.94 -12.87 -22.15
C ASN A 208 -2.32 -11.78 -23.18
N ASN A 209 -2.66 -12.20 -24.41
CA ASN A 209 -3.09 -11.32 -25.49
C ASN A 209 -4.46 -10.64 -25.25
N LEU A 210 -5.20 -11.06 -24.24
CA LEU A 210 -6.46 -10.45 -23.82
C LEU A 210 -6.28 -9.32 -22.79
N CYS A 211 -5.04 -9.04 -22.37
CA CYS A 211 -4.76 -7.91 -21.48
C CYS A 211 -4.78 -6.58 -22.26
N ASP A 212 -5.22 -5.50 -21.58
CA ASP A 212 -5.18 -4.14 -22.15
C ASP A 212 -3.74 -3.71 -22.45
N LEU A 213 -2.78 -4.16 -21.65
CA LEU A 213 -1.34 -3.95 -21.81
C LEU A 213 -0.64 -5.30 -21.85
N GLN A 214 -0.31 -5.77 -23.06
CA GLN A 214 0.36 -7.05 -23.25
C GLN A 214 1.89 -6.90 -23.18
N ILE A 215 2.55 -7.81 -22.45
CA ILE A 215 4.00 -7.96 -22.45
C ILE A 215 4.37 -8.89 -23.61
N THR A 216 4.94 -8.36 -24.69
CA THR A 216 5.25 -9.12 -25.91
C THR A 216 6.68 -9.64 -25.98
N LYS A 217 7.64 -9.03 -25.26
CA LYS A 217 9.04 -9.48 -25.19
C LYS A 217 9.64 -9.16 -23.82
N HIS A 218 10.28 -10.17 -23.22
CA HIS A 218 11.22 -9.97 -22.13
C HIS A 218 12.65 -9.95 -22.71
N GLN A 219 13.31 -8.79 -22.70
CA GLN A 219 14.76 -8.74 -22.88
C GLN A 219 15.38 -8.67 -21.48
N THR A 220 15.99 -9.75 -21.04
CA THR A 220 16.94 -9.73 -19.92
C THR A 220 18.25 -9.15 -20.45
N GLN A 221 18.63 -7.99 -19.99
CA GLN A 221 19.99 -7.47 -20.10
C GLN A 221 20.87 -8.11 -19.04
#